data_c6095bb20e67432fecf2c3e6ed0b1917
#
_entry.id   c6095bb20e67432fecf2c3e6ed0b1917
#
_cell.length_a   1.000
_cell.length_b   1.000
_cell.length_c   1.000
_cell.angle_alpha   90.00
_cell.angle_beta   90.00
_cell.angle_gamma   90.00
#
_symmetry.space_group_name_H-M   'P 1'
#
loop_
_entity.id
_entity.type
_entity.pdbx_description
1 polymer ?
#
loop_
_entity_poly.entity_id
_entity_poly.type
_entity_poly.pdbx_seq_one_letter_code
_entity_poly.pdbx_strand_id
1 'polypeptide(L)'
;MSRRAHPERRCPGCRLHLALCLCGDVAPIDTVHRLCLVIHAAEANKTTNSGLLAARSLRHCDVKTIGHTRPEQDDDVAGALGLAVTTRCVLLFPADDARPLADVVAEASGPITLVVPDGTWAQTQKMRRRVPGLQALPCVSLPAGPPTAYHLRAEPKEGGLSTLEAIARAFCVLEGPQAGPVVEEGLLSIFARFVERTLWMRGQLADRDLVYGLPDAARRVSPRGGVAAPGSSVG
;
A
#
# COMPACT_ATOMS: atom_id res chain seq x y z
N MET A 1 -13.68 22.52 -14.23
CA MET A 1 -13.72 21.42 -15.23
C MET A 1 -13.20 20.16 -14.58
N SER A 2 -14.06 19.19 -14.33
CA SER A 2 -13.70 17.89 -13.70
C SER A 2 -12.79 17.13 -14.66
N ARG A 3 -11.52 16.95 -14.28
CA ARG A 3 -10.55 16.14 -15.02
C ARG A 3 -10.87 14.68 -14.75
N ARG A 4 -11.78 14.09 -15.51
CA ARG A 4 -12.03 12.65 -15.51
C ARG A 4 -10.69 11.96 -15.79
N ALA A 5 -10.18 11.26 -14.80
CA ALA A 5 -9.05 10.35 -15.00
C ALA A 5 -9.48 9.34 -16.08
N HIS A 6 -8.71 9.21 -17.15
CA HIS A 6 -8.89 8.21 -18.19
C HIS A 6 -8.53 6.83 -17.61
N PRO A 7 -9.50 6.04 -17.14
CA PRO A 7 -9.23 4.75 -16.49
C PRO A 7 -8.56 3.76 -17.44
N GLU A 8 -8.84 3.87 -18.75
CA GLU A 8 -8.25 3.03 -19.80
C GLU A 8 -6.74 3.23 -19.99
N ARG A 9 -6.19 4.34 -19.47
CA ARG A 9 -4.75 4.62 -19.52
C ARG A 9 -4.02 4.20 -18.24
N ARG A 10 -4.71 3.55 -17.31
CA ARG A 10 -4.14 3.16 -16.03
C ARG A 10 -3.97 1.66 -15.92
N CYS A 11 -2.84 1.27 -15.38
CA CYS A 11 -2.60 -0.12 -15.05
C CYS A 11 -3.63 -0.61 -14.01
N PRO A 12 -4.37 -1.69 -14.25
CA PRO A 12 -5.32 -2.21 -13.28
C PRO A 12 -4.62 -2.70 -11.99
N GLY A 13 -3.33 -3.00 -12.07
CA GLY A 13 -2.53 -3.45 -10.94
C GLY A 13 -2.02 -2.30 -10.07
N CYS A 14 -1.04 -1.54 -10.54
CA CYS A 14 -0.39 -0.48 -9.75
C CYS A 14 -1.09 0.88 -9.83
N ARG A 15 -2.14 1.03 -10.63
CA ARG A 15 -2.91 2.28 -10.85
C ARG A 15 -2.11 3.44 -11.46
N LEU A 16 -0.84 3.29 -11.72
CA LEU A 16 -0.06 4.26 -12.49
C LEU A 16 -0.55 4.31 -13.95
N HIS A 17 -0.16 5.36 -14.67
CA HIS A 17 -0.31 5.38 -16.14
C HIS A 17 0.39 4.17 -16.75
N LEU A 18 -0.20 3.56 -17.80
CA LEU A 18 0.36 2.36 -18.42
C LEU A 18 1.84 2.49 -18.79
N ALA A 19 2.22 3.66 -19.32
CA ALA A 19 3.62 3.95 -19.66
C ALA A 19 4.57 4.06 -18.45
N LEU A 20 4.04 4.15 -17.22
CA LEU A 20 4.79 4.21 -15.96
C LEU A 20 4.52 2.99 -15.08
N CYS A 21 3.98 1.93 -15.67
CA CYS A 21 3.61 0.73 -14.94
C CYS A 21 4.80 0.13 -14.19
N LEU A 22 4.57 -0.25 -12.93
CA LEU A 22 5.56 -0.89 -12.06
C LEU A 22 5.41 -2.41 -12.00
N CYS A 23 4.33 -2.98 -12.57
CA CYS A 23 4.02 -4.39 -12.36
C CYS A 23 5.10 -5.35 -12.90
N GLY A 24 5.85 -4.93 -13.91
CA GLY A 24 7.00 -5.70 -14.41
C GLY A 24 8.25 -5.61 -13.53
N ASP A 25 8.32 -4.59 -12.66
CA ASP A 25 9.46 -4.36 -11.77
C ASP A 25 9.24 -4.99 -10.39
N VAL A 26 8.02 -5.51 -10.13
CA VAL A 26 7.64 -6.10 -8.84
C VAL A 26 7.85 -7.61 -8.90
N ALA A 27 8.94 -8.08 -8.31
CA ALA A 27 9.07 -9.50 -7.96
C ALA A 27 8.33 -9.75 -6.64
N PRO A 28 7.38 -10.71 -6.58
CA PRO A 28 6.69 -11.02 -5.32
C PRO A 28 7.67 -11.50 -4.26
N ILE A 29 7.65 -10.83 -3.11
CA ILE A 29 8.47 -11.18 -1.94
C ILE A 29 7.78 -12.34 -1.23
N ASP A 30 8.53 -13.39 -0.96
CA ASP A 30 8.05 -14.54 -0.18
C ASP A 30 8.22 -14.26 1.31
N THR A 31 7.20 -14.60 2.10
CA THR A 31 7.15 -14.33 3.54
C THR A 31 6.50 -15.49 4.27
N VAL A 32 6.93 -15.74 5.52
CA VAL A 32 6.28 -16.74 6.38
C VAL A 32 4.89 -16.27 6.82
N HIS A 33 4.77 -14.97 7.09
CA HIS A 33 3.54 -14.35 7.54
C HIS A 33 2.69 -13.87 6.35
N ARG A 34 1.39 -13.65 6.59
CA ARG A 34 0.41 -13.26 5.57
C ARG A 34 -0.07 -11.84 5.78
N LEU A 35 -0.42 -11.17 4.68
CA LEU A 35 -1.14 -9.90 4.69
C LEU A 35 -2.61 -10.13 4.32
N CYS A 36 -3.53 -9.57 5.10
CA CYS A 36 -4.91 -9.36 4.67
C CYS A 36 -5.18 -7.85 4.61
N LEU A 37 -5.20 -7.29 3.41
CA LEU A 37 -5.51 -5.88 3.21
C LEU A 37 -7.03 -5.70 3.09
N VAL A 38 -7.63 -4.97 4.02
CA VAL A 38 -9.06 -4.63 3.98
C VAL A 38 -9.20 -3.18 3.52
N ILE A 39 -9.50 -2.98 2.24
CA ILE A 39 -9.52 -1.66 1.62
C ILE A 39 -10.95 -1.10 1.52
N HIS A 40 -11.11 0.19 1.83
CA HIS A 40 -12.36 0.88 1.59
C HIS A 40 -12.57 1.13 0.08
N ALA A 41 -13.76 0.82 -0.45
CA ALA A 41 -14.08 0.91 -1.88
C ALA A 41 -13.75 2.28 -2.50
N ALA A 42 -13.93 3.37 -1.75
CA ALA A 42 -13.55 4.72 -2.20
C ALA A 42 -12.04 4.91 -2.37
N GLU A 43 -11.20 4.07 -1.75
CA GLU A 43 -9.74 4.12 -1.86
C GLU A 43 -9.20 3.15 -2.92
N ALA A 44 -9.90 2.05 -3.21
CA ALA A 44 -9.45 0.99 -4.11
C ALA A 44 -9.08 1.47 -5.52
N ASN A 45 -9.71 2.54 -5.99
CA ASN A 45 -9.46 3.11 -7.32
C ASN A 45 -8.55 4.35 -7.33
N LYS A 46 -8.03 4.77 -6.17
CA LYS A 46 -7.13 5.92 -6.11
C LYS A 46 -5.75 5.56 -6.66
N THR A 47 -5.23 6.44 -7.50
CA THR A 47 -3.91 6.28 -8.13
C THR A 47 -2.74 6.44 -7.17
N THR A 48 -3.02 6.85 -5.95
CA THR A 48 -2.04 7.02 -4.87
C THR A 48 -2.26 6.00 -3.76
N ASN A 49 -2.99 4.91 -4.04
CA ASN A 49 -3.17 3.85 -3.06
C ASN A 49 -1.89 3.04 -2.92
N SER A 50 -1.24 3.15 -1.77
CA SER A 50 -0.01 2.43 -1.44
C SER A 50 -0.28 1.03 -0.88
N GLY A 51 -1.43 0.79 -0.27
CA GLY A 51 -1.81 -0.51 0.27
C GLY A 51 -1.90 -1.59 -0.81
N LEU A 52 -2.54 -1.29 -1.95
CA LEU A 52 -2.59 -2.21 -3.08
C LEU A 52 -1.21 -2.52 -3.68
N LEU A 53 -0.28 -1.56 -3.63
CA LEU A 53 1.09 -1.81 -4.08
C LEU A 53 1.78 -2.80 -3.15
N ALA A 54 1.66 -2.64 -1.83
CA ALA A 54 2.18 -3.61 -0.86
C ALA A 54 1.57 -5.00 -1.06
N ALA A 55 0.25 -5.07 -1.24
CA ALA A 55 -0.46 -6.33 -1.47
C ALA A 55 0.05 -7.09 -2.70
N ARG A 56 0.42 -6.38 -3.76
CA ARG A 56 1.00 -6.99 -4.98
C ARG A 56 2.45 -7.40 -4.83
N SER A 57 3.15 -6.81 -3.89
CA SER A 57 4.56 -7.09 -3.64
C SER A 57 4.78 -8.29 -2.72
N LEU A 58 3.74 -8.75 -2.03
CA LEU A 58 3.79 -9.91 -1.14
C LEU A 58 3.11 -11.12 -1.78
N ARG A 59 3.75 -12.29 -1.72
CA ARG A 59 3.21 -13.53 -2.29
C ARG A 59 1.99 -14.02 -1.52
N HIS A 60 2.03 -13.91 -0.19
CA HIS A 60 0.96 -14.36 0.70
C HIS A 60 0.08 -13.18 1.13
N CYS A 61 -0.79 -12.74 0.22
CA CYS A 61 -1.67 -11.61 0.46
C CYS A 61 -3.09 -11.86 -0.04
N ASP A 62 -4.07 -11.49 0.80
CA ASP A 62 -5.47 -11.39 0.43
C ASP A 62 -5.91 -9.93 0.43
N VAL A 63 -6.71 -9.52 -0.54
CA VAL A 63 -7.30 -8.17 -0.60
C VAL A 63 -8.81 -8.31 -0.50
N LYS A 64 -9.41 -7.59 0.44
CA LYS A 64 -10.86 -7.52 0.65
C LYS A 64 -11.32 -6.08 0.51
N THR A 65 -12.36 -5.86 -0.28
CA THR A 65 -12.92 -4.52 -0.52
C THR A 65 -14.26 -4.40 0.20
N ILE A 66 -14.43 -3.33 0.95
CA ILE A 66 -15.64 -3.07 1.74
C ILE A 66 -16.06 -1.60 1.64
N GLY A 67 -17.26 -1.30 2.10
CA GLY A 67 -17.78 0.07 2.12
C GLY A 67 -18.26 0.54 0.75
N HIS A 68 -18.76 -0.37 -0.07
CA HIS A 68 -19.49 -0.05 -1.28
C HIS A 68 -20.81 0.68 -0.97
N THR A 69 -21.36 1.39 -1.94
CA THR A 69 -22.70 2.00 -1.82
C THR A 69 -23.78 0.93 -1.63
N ARG A 70 -23.54 -0.25 -2.19
CA ARG A 70 -24.39 -1.43 -2.05
C ARG A 70 -23.64 -2.45 -1.19
N PRO A 71 -24.11 -2.71 0.05
CA PRO A 71 -23.42 -3.61 0.99
C PRO A 71 -23.23 -5.04 0.48
N GLU A 72 -24.09 -5.51 -0.40
CA GLU A 72 -23.98 -6.84 -1.04
C GLU A 72 -22.76 -6.98 -1.96
N GLN A 73 -22.06 -5.87 -2.26
CA GLN A 73 -20.81 -5.85 -3.01
C GLN A 73 -19.58 -5.90 -2.11
N ASP A 74 -19.78 -5.82 -0.79
CA ASP A 74 -18.67 -5.90 0.17
C ASP A 74 -18.20 -7.36 0.28
N ASP A 75 -16.87 -7.53 0.33
CA ASP A 75 -16.26 -8.84 0.54
C ASP A 75 -16.56 -9.39 1.95
N ASP A 76 -16.73 -10.70 2.06
CA ASP A 76 -16.83 -11.37 3.36
C ASP A 76 -15.47 -11.44 4.04
N VAL A 77 -15.22 -10.47 4.91
CA VAL A 77 -13.99 -10.39 5.71
C VAL A 77 -13.99 -11.44 6.82
N ALA A 78 -15.12 -11.63 7.48
CA ALA A 78 -15.25 -12.59 8.60
C ALA A 78 -15.00 -14.03 8.13
N GLY A 79 -15.62 -14.44 7.01
CA GLY A 79 -15.39 -15.75 6.42
C GLY A 79 -13.94 -15.94 5.96
N ALA A 80 -13.36 -14.92 5.33
CA ALA A 80 -11.97 -15.00 4.89
C ALA A 80 -10.98 -15.16 6.05
N LEU A 81 -11.20 -14.48 7.18
CA LEU A 81 -10.36 -14.60 8.37
C LEU A 81 -10.66 -15.89 9.14
N GLY A 82 -11.92 -16.35 9.16
CA GLY A 82 -12.34 -17.59 9.79
C GLY A 82 -11.79 -18.85 9.11
N LEU A 83 -11.59 -18.81 7.78
CA LEU A 83 -10.96 -19.92 7.04
C LEU A 83 -9.47 -20.05 7.35
N ALA A 84 -8.84 -19.02 7.87
CA ALA A 84 -7.46 -19.05 8.35
C ALA A 84 -7.34 -19.60 9.77
N VAL A 85 -8.09 -20.64 10.11
CA VAL A 85 -8.18 -21.25 11.47
C VAL A 85 -6.81 -21.69 12.02
N THR A 86 -5.82 -21.84 11.16
CA THR A 86 -4.46 -22.25 11.55
C THR A 86 -3.52 -21.08 11.81
N THR A 87 -3.93 -19.84 11.57
CA THR A 87 -3.08 -18.66 11.75
C THR A 87 -3.68 -17.68 12.75
N ARG A 88 -2.83 -17.10 13.60
CA ARG A 88 -3.21 -16.01 14.49
C ARG A 88 -3.44 -14.74 13.68
N CYS A 89 -4.66 -14.18 13.72
CA CYS A 89 -4.98 -12.91 13.06
C CYS A 89 -4.81 -11.75 14.05
N VAL A 90 -4.16 -10.67 13.62
CA VAL A 90 -3.99 -9.42 14.38
C VAL A 90 -4.28 -8.20 13.51
N LEU A 91 -4.88 -7.16 14.09
CA LEU A 91 -5.25 -5.94 13.38
C LEU A 91 -4.18 -4.86 13.61
N LEU A 92 -3.55 -4.40 12.53
CA LEU A 92 -2.66 -3.24 12.61
C LEU A 92 -3.48 -1.96 12.76
N PHE A 93 -3.65 -1.51 13.98
CA PHE A 93 -4.43 -0.33 14.30
C PHE A 93 -3.96 0.31 15.61
N PRO A 94 -3.68 1.64 15.64
CA PRO A 94 -3.28 2.34 16.86
C PRO A 94 -4.51 2.55 17.76
N ALA A 95 -4.73 1.61 18.66
CA ALA A 95 -5.77 1.64 19.68
C ALA A 95 -5.11 1.73 21.08
N ASP A 96 -5.86 2.19 22.07
CA ASP A 96 -5.35 2.32 23.43
C ASP A 96 -4.95 0.99 24.05
N ASP A 97 -5.60 -0.10 23.60
CA ASP A 97 -5.34 -1.49 23.96
C ASP A 97 -4.39 -2.23 23.00
N ALA A 98 -3.78 -1.52 22.03
CA ALA A 98 -2.90 -2.14 21.05
C ALA A 98 -1.60 -2.62 21.71
N ARG A 99 -1.28 -3.89 21.50
CA ARG A 99 -0.03 -4.50 21.98
C ARG A 99 1.10 -4.24 20.99
N PRO A 100 2.35 -4.10 21.43
CA PRO A 100 3.50 -4.08 20.52
C PRO A 100 3.51 -5.34 19.66
N LEU A 101 3.66 -5.18 18.34
CA LEU A 101 3.68 -6.31 17.41
C LEU A 101 4.80 -7.30 17.74
N ALA A 102 5.96 -6.81 18.21
CA ALA A 102 7.08 -7.65 18.61
C ALA A 102 6.73 -8.64 19.73
N ASP A 103 5.94 -8.20 20.71
CA ASP A 103 5.51 -9.08 21.83
C ASP A 103 4.58 -10.18 21.32
N VAL A 104 3.70 -9.82 20.39
CA VAL A 104 2.76 -10.79 19.79
C VAL A 104 3.50 -11.82 18.95
N VAL A 105 4.55 -11.41 18.23
CA VAL A 105 5.41 -12.31 17.45
C VAL A 105 6.19 -13.26 18.37
N ALA A 106 6.74 -12.75 19.47
CA ALA A 106 7.49 -13.57 20.43
C ALA A 106 6.64 -14.68 21.09
N GLU A 107 5.33 -14.45 21.22
CA GLU A 107 4.37 -15.43 21.78
C GLU A 107 3.79 -16.39 20.74
N ALA A 108 3.97 -16.11 19.45
CA ALA A 108 3.34 -16.88 18.40
C ALA A 108 4.08 -18.19 18.13
N SER A 109 3.36 -19.30 18.07
CA SER A 109 3.89 -20.63 17.73
C SER A 109 3.84 -20.93 16.23
N GLY A 110 3.39 -20.00 15.39
CA GLY A 110 3.21 -20.22 13.95
C GLY A 110 2.95 -18.91 13.18
N PRO A 111 2.62 -19.01 11.90
CA PRO A 111 2.37 -17.86 11.05
C PRO A 111 1.27 -16.93 11.58
N ILE A 112 1.46 -15.64 11.39
CA ILE A 112 0.49 -14.59 11.73
C ILE A 112 -0.10 -14.03 10.43
N THR A 113 -1.42 -13.78 10.43
CA THR A 113 -2.08 -12.97 9.42
C THR A 113 -2.21 -11.54 9.94
N LEU A 114 -1.45 -10.63 9.35
CA LEU A 114 -1.55 -9.20 9.63
C LEU A 114 -2.73 -8.63 8.84
N VAL A 115 -3.75 -8.18 9.54
CA VAL A 115 -4.91 -7.51 8.93
C VAL A 115 -4.69 -6.01 8.96
N VAL A 116 -4.74 -5.37 7.78
CA VAL A 116 -4.47 -3.94 7.65
C VAL A 116 -5.68 -3.25 7.02
N PRO A 117 -6.37 -2.36 7.75
CA PRO A 117 -7.43 -1.55 7.18
C PRO A 117 -6.82 -0.40 6.37
N ASP A 118 -7.23 -0.24 5.11
CA ASP A 118 -6.74 0.82 4.21
C ASP A 118 -7.87 1.78 3.83
N GLY A 119 -7.70 3.03 4.25
CA GLY A 119 -8.65 4.11 4.06
C GLY A 119 -8.20 5.39 4.73
N THR A 120 -9.02 6.43 4.67
CA THR A 120 -8.84 7.60 5.54
C THR A 120 -9.00 7.20 7.01
N TRP A 121 -8.45 7.98 7.93
CA TRP A 121 -8.56 7.71 9.37
C TRP A 121 -10.02 7.46 9.81
N ALA A 122 -10.95 8.31 9.39
CA ALA A 122 -12.36 8.13 9.69
C ALA A 122 -12.95 6.83 9.12
N GLN A 123 -12.52 6.43 7.90
CA GLN A 123 -12.94 5.18 7.29
C GLN A 123 -12.40 3.98 8.09
N THR A 124 -11.10 3.96 8.39
CA THR A 124 -10.47 2.83 9.10
C THR A 124 -11.02 2.66 10.52
N GLN A 125 -11.31 3.76 11.23
CA GLN A 125 -12.02 3.69 12.52
C GLN A 125 -13.42 3.09 12.39
N LYS A 126 -14.17 3.48 11.34
CA LYS A 126 -15.50 2.92 11.08
C LYS A 126 -15.42 1.43 10.71
N MET A 127 -14.43 1.06 9.89
CA MET A 127 -14.18 -0.33 9.51
C MET A 127 -13.92 -1.20 10.74
N ARG A 128 -12.99 -0.80 11.63
CA ARG A 128 -12.71 -1.54 12.87
C ARG A 128 -13.97 -1.77 13.70
N ARG A 129 -14.89 -0.80 13.77
CA ARG A 129 -16.09 -0.90 14.64
C ARG A 129 -17.26 -1.62 13.99
N ARG A 130 -17.35 -1.68 12.67
CA ARG A 130 -18.57 -2.11 11.97
C ARG A 130 -18.40 -3.32 11.07
N VAL A 131 -17.17 -3.62 10.64
CA VAL A 131 -16.93 -4.75 9.75
C VAL A 131 -16.85 -6.04 10.56
N PRO A 132 -17.75 -6.99 10.32
CA PRO A 132 -17.68 -8.31 10.93
C PRO A 132 -16.28 -8.93 10.69
N GLY A 133 -15.72 -9.55 11.72
CA GLY A 133 -14.37 -10.11 11.67
C GLY A 133 -13.26 -9.16 12.12
N LEU A 134 -13.39 -7.83 11.94
CA LEU A 134 -12.38 -6.88 12.42
C LEU A 134 -12.55 -6.50 13.90
N GLN A 135 -13.78 -6.52 14.40
CA GLN A 135 -14.12 -6.07 15.76
C GLN A 135 -13.45 -6.91 16.84
N ALA A 136 -13.31 -8.20 16.61
CA ALA A 136 -12.79 -9.16 17.58
C ALA A 136 -11.27 -9.34 17.51
N LEU A 137 -10.60 -8.74 16.53
CA LEU A 137 -9.16 -8.90 16.35
C LEU A 137 -8.39 -8.10 17.40
N PRO A 138 -7.38 -8.69 18.04
CA PRO A 138 -6.46 -7.95 18.90
C PRO A 138 -5.70 -6.92 18.06
N CYS A 139 -5.66 -5.67 18.55
CA CYS A 139 -4.93 -4.59 17.91
C CYS A 139 -3.43 -4.69 18.22
N VAL A 140 -2.62 -4.38 17.20
CA VAL A 140 -1.16 -4.30 17.35
C VAL A 140 -0.65 -2.93 16.89
N SER A 141 0.42 -2.48 17.55
CA SER A 141 1.14 -1.26 17.25
C SER A 141 2.53 -1.54 16.69
N LEU A 142 3.03 -0.60 15.89
CA LEU A 142 4.38 -0.65 15.33
C LEU A 142 5.40 -0.05 16.28
N PRO A 143 6.67 -0.49 16.21
CA PRO A 143 7.75 0.21 16.88
C PRO A 143 7.91 1.63 16.31
N ALA A 144 8.48 2.52 17.12
CA ALA A 144 8.92 3.82 16.62
C ALA A 144 9.92 3.63 15.47
N GLY A 145 9.94 4.56 14.54
CA GLY A 145 10.83 4.48 13.39
C GLY A 145 10.86 5.80 12.61
N PRO A 146 11.55 5.83 11.46
CA PRO A 146 11.70 7.04 10.68
C PRO A 146 10.34 7.62 10.26
N PRO A 147 10.24 8.95 10.09
CA PRO A 147 9.04 9.59 9.56
C PRO A 147 8.76 9.11 8.13
N THR A 148 7.53 9.32 7.68
CA THR A 148 7.12 8.96 6.33
C THR A 148 7.95 9.67 5.25
N ALA A 149 8.35 8.94 4.22
CA ALA A 149 8.87 9.47 2.97
C ALA A 149 7.75 9.75 1.92
N TYR A 150 6.50 9.55 2.30
CA TYR A 150 5.36 9.66 1.41
C TYR A 150 4.82 11.09 1.32
N HIS A 151 5.29 11.83 0.33
CA HIS A 151 4.89 13.24 0.12
C HIS A 151 3.77 13.41 -0.94
N LEU A 152 3.08 12.34 -1.34
CA LEU A 152 2.03 12.39 -2.36
C LEU A 152 0.67 12.86 -1.83
N ARG A 153 0.43 12.77 -0.53
CA ARG A 153 -0.77 13.25 0.18
C ARG A 153 -0.36 14.06 1.40
N ALA A 154 -1.18 15.04 1.77
CA ALA A 154 -1.04 15.67 3.07
C ALA A 154 -1.42 14.65 4.15
N GLU A 155 -0.51 14.36 5.06
CA GLU A 155 -0.79 13.52 6.21
C GLU A 155 -1.64 14.31 7.22
N PRO A 156 -2.81 13.79 7.62
CA PRO A 156 -3.69 14.50 8.55
C PRO A 156 -3.17 14.49 9.99
N LYS A 157 -2.13 13.70 10.27
CA LYS A 157 -1.52 13.58 11.60
C LYS A 157 0.00 13.55 11.45
N GLU A 158 0.68 14.36 12.25
CA GLU A 158 2.13 14.36 12.33
C GLU A 158 2.66 12.96 12.71
N GLY A 159 3.64 12.46 11.95
CA GLY A 159 4.17 11.10 12.14
C GLY A 159 3.33 9.97 11.53
N GLY A 160 2.28 10.29 10.75
CA GLY A 160 1.50 9.28 10.03
C GLY A 160 2.35 8.58 8.97
N LEU A 161 2.15 7.26 8.81
CA LEU A 161 2.76 6.46 7.76
C LEU A 161 1.76 6.22 6.62
N SER A 162 2.27 6.06 5.39
CA SER A 162 1.45 5.46 4.35
C SER A 162 1.16 3.99 4.68
N THR A 163 0.09 3.44 4.11
CA THR A 163 -0.28 2.03 4.34
C THR A 163 0.87 1.08 3.98
N LEU A 164 1.61 1.36 2.90
CA LEU A 164 2.75 0.53 2.51
C LEU A 164 3.89 0.61 3.52
N GLU A 165 4.26 1.81 4.00
CA GLU A 165 5.31 1.98 5.00
C GLU A 165 4.93 1.28 6.31
N ALA A 166 3.67 1.36 6.72
CA ALA A 166 3.18 0.64 7.89
C ALA A 166 3.27 -0.88 7.70
N ILE A 167 2.91 -1.40 6.53
CA ILE A 167 3.06 -2.82 6.19
C ILE A 167 4.54 -3.22 6.17
N ALA A 168 5.41 -2.44 5.52
CA ALA A 168 6.84 -2.73 5.44
C ALA A 168 7.47 -2.84 6.84
N ARG A 169 7.20 -1.88 7.72
CA ARG A 169 7.66 -1.89 9.11
C ARG A 169 7.08 -3.07 9.91
N ALA A 170 5.81 -3.41 9.68
CA ALA A 170 5.22 -4.58 10.32
C ALA A 170 5.89 -5.87 9.88
N PHE A 171 6.13 -6.05 8.59
CA PHE A 171 6.79 -7.24 8.06
C PHE A 171 8.26 -7.33 8.46
N CYS A 172 8.95 -6.19 8.67
CA CYS A 172 10.27 -6.19 9.28
C CYS A 172 10.27 -6.87 10.67
N VAL A 173 9.25 -6.59 11.48
CA VAL A 173 9.07 -7.23 12.79
C VAL A 173 8.65 -8.70 12.67
N LEU A 174 7.67 -8.98 11.80
CA LEU A 174 7.10 -10.30 11.61
C LEU A 174 8.13 -11.33 11.14
N GLU A 175 8.92 -10.99 10.12
CA GLU A 175 9.89 -11.92 9.50
C GLU A 175 11.20 -12.03 10.32
N GLY A 176 11.33 -11.27 11.40
CA GLY A 176 12.44 -11.35 12.31
C GLY A 176 13.74 -10.71 11.82
N PRO A 177 14.83 -10.80 12.61
CA PRO A 177 16.02 -9.97 12.41
C PRO A 177 16.82 -10.28 11.14
N GLN A 178 16.69 -11.48 10.57
CA GLN A 178 17.42 -11.86 9.35
C GLN A 178 16.63 -11.51 8.08
N ALA A 179 15.36 -11.93 7.98
CA ALA A 179 14.55 -11.74 6.79
C ALA A 179 13.81 -10.40 6.79
N GLY A 180 13.42 -9.91 7.96
CA GLY A 180 12.62 -8.69 8.10
C GLY A 180 13.19 -7.46 7.40
N PRO A 181 14.46 -7.08 7.61
CA PRO A 181 15.06 -5.94 6.92
C PRO A 181 15.05 -6.08 5.39
N VAL A 182 15.24 -7.29 4.87
CA VAL A 182 15.21 -7.56 3.42
C VAL A 182 13.81 -7.36 2.84
N VAL A 183 12.78 -7.83 3.57
CA VAL A 183 11.38 -7.64 3.17
C VAL A 183 11.00 -6.16 3.22
N GLU A 184 11.39 -5.44 4.28
CA GLU A 184 11.14 -4.01 4.43
C GLU A 184 11.80 -3.22 3.30
N GLU A 185 13.07 -3.44 3.02
CA GLU A 185 13.81 -2.79 1.93
C GLU A 185 13.17 -3.06 0.57
N GLY A 186 12.78 -4.31 0.30
CA GLY A 186 12.09 -4.68 -0.92
C GLY A 186 10.80 -3.89 -1.13
N LEU A 187 9.97 -3.79 -0.10
CA LEU A 187 8.71 -3.03 -0.14
C LEU A 187 8.97 -1.52 -0.31
N LEU A 188 9.91 -0.96 0.44
CA LEU A 188 10.24 0.46 0.38
C LEU A 188 10.90 0.86 -0.95
N SER A 189 11.72 -0.01 -1.56
CA SER A 189 12.30 0.23 -2.89
C SER A 189 11.24 0.36 -3.97
N ILE A 190 10.25 -0.54 -3.99
CA ILE A 190 9.11 -0.46 -4.92
C ILE A 190 8.29 0.80 -4.66
N PHE A 191 8.10 1.15 -3.39
CA PHE A 191 7.38 2.35 -3.00
C PHE A 191 8.09 3.63 -3.46
N ALA A 192 9.39 3.73 -3.30
CA ALA A 192 10.18 4.87 -3.76
C ALA A 192 10.04 5.09 -5.27
N ARG A 193 10.09 4.02 -6.07
CA ARG A 193 9.82 4.08 -7.53
C ARG A 193 8.40 4.54 -7.84
N PHE A 194 7.42 4.09 -7.07
CA PHE A 194 6.03 4.51 -7.21
C PHE A 194 5.85 6.01 -6.94
N VAL A 195 6.47 6.52 -5.87
CA VAL A 195 6.47 7.94 -5.51
C VAL A 195 7.14 8.77 -6.61
N GLU A 196 8.35 8.38 -7.02
CA GLU A 196 9.11 9.06 -8.07
C GLU A 196 8.30 9.18 -9.38
N ARG A 197 7.75 8.07 -9.89
CA ARG A 197 6.95 8.06 -11.12
C ARG A 197 5.66 8.88 -10.98
N THR A 198 5.08 8.92 -9.78
CA THR A 198 3.88 9.74 -9.52
C THR A 198 4.21 11.22 -9.49
N LEU A 199 5.29 11.63 -8.82
CA LEU A 199 5.76 13.02 -8.77
C LEU A 199 6.15 13.51 -10.17
N TRP A 200 6.88 12.69 -10.92
CA TRP A 200 7.24 13.01 -12.31
C TRP A 200 5.97 13.23 -13.18
N MET A 201 5.01 12.33 -13.14
CA MET A 201 3.76 12.48 -13.90
C MET A 201 2.96 13.72 -13.49
N ARG A 202 3.13 14.19 -12.26
CA ARG A 202 2.51 15.45 -11.78
C ARG A 202 3.29 16.71 -12.17
N GLY A 203 4.48 16.56 -12.79
CA GLY A 203 5.39 17.67 -13.08
C GLY A 203 6.05 18.25 -11.81
N GLN A 204 6.12 17.48 -10.74
CA GLN A 204 6.72 17.84 -9.46
C GLN A 204 8.16 17.31 -9.30
N LEU A 205 8.64 16.53 -10.26
CA LEU A 205 10.00 15.99 -10.31
C LEU A 205 10.49 16.08 -11.75
N ALA A 206 11.69 16.66 -11.96
CA ALA A 206 12.29 16.77 -13.28
C ALA A 206 13.07 15.49 -13.64
N ASP A 207 13.30 15.25 -14.94
CA ASP A 207 14.02 14.06 -15.43
C ASP A 207 15.42 13.92 -14.81
N ARG A 208 16.13 15.04 -14.61
CA ARG A 208 17.46 15.06 -14.01
C ARG A 208 17.52 14.66 -12.53
N ASP A 209 16.37 14.70 -11.84
CA ASP A 209 16.24 14.44 -10.40
C ASP A 209 15.73 13.01 -10.14
N LEU A 210 15.56 12.19 -11.19
CA LEU A 210 15.13 10.81 -11.08
C LEU A 210 16.27 9.94 -10.53
N VAL A 211 15.96 9.15 -9.51
CA VAL A 211 16.88 8.20 -8.87
C VAL A 211 16.77 6.81 -9.52
N TYR A 212 15.54 6.38 -9.76
CA TYR A 212 15.25 5.03 -10.29
C TYR A 212 14.99 5.02 -11.79
N GLY A 213 14.83 6.20 -12.37
CA GLY A 213 14.54 6.37 -13.79
C GLY A 213 13.14 5.94 -14.20
N LEU A 214 12.88 6.09 -15.49
CA LEU A 214 11.57 5.81 -16.09
C LEU A 214 11.67 4.66 -17.09
N PRO A 215 10.58 3.88 -17.26
CA PRO A 215 10.48 2.90 -18.35
C PRO A 215 10.57 3.61 -19.72
N ASP A 216 11.09 2.93 -20.75
CA ASP A 216 11.15 3.46 -22.11
C ASP A 216 9.79 3.93 -22.64
N ALA A 217 8.71 3.25 -22.23
CA ALA A 217 7.36 3.64 -22.58
C ALA A 217 6.97 5.04 -22.07
N ALA A 218 7.65 5.57 -21.04
CA ALA A 218 7.41 6.91 -20.50
C ALA A 218 7.76 8.00 -21.50
N ARG A 219 8.67 7.76 -22.45
CA ARG A 219 9.02 8.70 -23.53
C ARG A 219 7.82 9.10 -24.40
N ARG A 220 6.73 8.33 -24.35
CA ARG A 220 5.49 8.55 -25.11
C ARG A 220 4.46 9.41 -24.37
N VAL A 221 4.76 9.82 -23.14
CA VAL A 221 3.88 10.64 -22.32
C VAL A 221 4.64 11.81 -21.75
N SER A 222 3.95 12.95 -21.58
CA SER A 222 4.53 14.15 -20.97
C SER A 222 3.98 14.35 -19.56
N PRO A 223 4.80 14.84 -18.62
CA PRO A 223 4.34 15.27 -17.31
C PRO A 223 3.21 16.30 -17.41
N ARG A 224 2.35 16.37 -16.42
CA ARG A 224 1.32 17.40 -16.34
C ARG A 224 1.98 18.76 -16.10
N GLY A 225 1.81 19.69 -17.05
CA GLY A 225 2.36 21.05 -16.98
C GLY A 225 3.65 21.28 -17.75
N GLY A 226 4.24 20.24 -18.33
CA GLY A 226 5.35 20.39 -19.26
C GLY A 226 4.82 20.73 -20.66
N VAL A 227 5.14 21.93 -21.16
CA VAL A 227 5.06 22.22 -22.60
C VAL A 227 6.14 21.34 -23.24
N ALA A 228 5.74 20.46 -24.15
CA ALA A 228 6.70 19.75 -24.99
C ALA A 228 7.61 20.80 -25.67
N ALA A 229 8.91 20.67 -25.45
CA ALA A 229 9.86 21.49 -26.19
C ALA A 229 9.60 21.26 -27.69
N PRO A 230 9.46 22.30 -28.51
CA PRO A 230 9.31 22.13 -29.94
C PRO A 230 10.54 21.42 -30.48
N GLY A 231 10.33 20.31 -31.17
CA GLY A 231 11.39 19.54 -31.79
C GLY A 231 12.31 20.43 -32.56
N SER A 232 13.59 20.43 -32.25
CA SER A 232 14.66 20.91 -33.09
C SER A 232 14.65 20.06 -34.38
N SER A 233 14.02 20.59 -35.41
CA SER A 233 14.24 20.13 -36.77
C SER A 233 15.70 20.41 -37.11
N VAL A 234 16.51 19.36 -37.10
CA VAL A 234 17.82 19.39 -37.73
C VAL A 234 17.57 19.34 -39.22
N GLY A 235 17.93 20.45 -39.90
CA GLY A 235 18.08 20.51 -41.36
C GLY A 235 19.33 19.77 -41.79
#